data_f7882bc05fb2207646383693b1796f44
#
_entry.id   f7882bc05fb2207646383693b1796f44
#
_cell.length_a   1.000
_cell.length_b   1.000
_cell.length_c   1.000
_cell.angle_alpha   90.00
_cell.angle_beta   90.00
_cell.angle_gamma   90.00
#
_symmetry.space_group_name_H-M   'P 1'
#
loop_
_entity.id
_entity.type
_entity.pdbx_description
1 polymer ?
#
loop_
_entity_poly.entity_id
_entity_poly.type
_entity_poly.pdbx_seq_one_letter_code
_entity_poly.pdbx_strand_id
1 'polypeptide(L)'
;MLRELDPAATDRLSIGFVKRAHIFLTGYNLWTTLGTGDERLVEEKMILLELEQSFQARDPKAIDPLMACYSTSATDLEAWRMFMFTLEEIIVKHSGEIVPYYPKCSSFDAALYSNMIKGVFERPSMYFGSASLTYFTLFIKGLCEAERRHADNLTIGNQWRSFDAWRKKVSDSYPNCEWSGAKLLEANFDEARAFDILKNDYNLWLSS
;
A
#
# COMPACT_ATOMS: atom_id res chain seq x y z
N MET A 1 -5.21 -3.04 11.54
CA MET A 1 -4.59 -2.84 10.22
C MET A 1 -3.44 -3.83 9.98
N LEU A 2 -2.30 -3.71 10.66
CA LEU A 2 -1.17 -4.64 10.44
C LEU A 2 -1.41 -6.08 10.92
N ARG A 3 -2.41 -6.34 11.76
CA ARG A 3 -2.83 -7.71 12.15
C ARG A 3 -3.34 -8.54 10.98
N GLU A 4 -3.84 -7.91 9.91
CA GLU A 4 -4.24 -8.59 8.68
C GLU A 4 -3.03 -9.08 7.86
N LEU A 5 -1.84 -8.58 8.20
CA LEU A 5 -0.57 -9.00 7.62
C LEU A 5 0.19 -9.99 8.53
N ASP A 6 -0.44 -10.44 9.65
CA ASP A 6 0.19 -11.34 10.61
C ASP A 6 0.60 -12.66 9.95
N PRO A 7 1.90 -12.98 9.93
CA PRO A 7 2.39 -14.22 9.34
C PRO A 7 1.92 -15.48 10.09
N ALA A 8 1.51 -15.37 11.36
CA ALA A 8 0.96 -16.51 12.11
C ALA A 8 -0.39 -17.00 11.56
N ALA A 9 -1.10 -16.17 10.78
CA ALA A 9 -2.34 -16.54 10.13
C ALA A 9 -2.14 -17.33 8.82
N THR A 10 -0.90 -17.43 8.33
CA THR A 10 -0.58 -18.11 7.08
C THR A 10 0.65 -18.99 7.25
N ASP A 11 0.49 -20.31 7.21
CA ASP A 11 1.57 -21.31 7.21
C ASP A 11 2.55 -21.18 6.01
N ARG A 12 2.35 -20.18 5.16
CA ARG A 12 3.16 -19.91 3.98
C ARG A 12 3.73 -18.50 4.06
N LEU A 13 4.75 -18.35 4.88
CA LEU A 13 5.56 -17.13 4.93
C LEU A 13 6.27 -16.95 3.58
N SER A 14 5.69 -16.11 2.73
CA SER A 14 6.36 -15.69 1.52
C SER A 14 7.40 -14.61 1.83
N ILE A 15 8.55 -14.71 1.19
CA ILE A 15 9.64 -13.73 1.24
C ILE A 15 9.08 -12.30 1.09
N GLY A 16 9.51 -11.38 1.93
CA GLY A 16 9.23 -9.96 1.75
C GLY A 16 8.06 -9.38 2.54
N PHE A 17 7.72 -9.91 3.71
CA PHE A 17 6.65 -9.34 4.55
C PHE A 17 6.85 -7.87 4.88
N VAL A 18 8.07 -7.49 5.30
CA VAL A 18 8.38 -6.09 5.61
C VAL A 18 8.25 -5.23 4.36
N LYS A 19 8.71 -5.72 3.20
CA LYS A 19 8.55 -5.02 1.92
C LYS A 19 7.08 -4.82 1.56
N ARG A 20 6.24 -5.83 1.78
CA ARG A 20 4.80 -5.73 1.54
C ARG A 20 4.13 -4.73 2.48
N ALA A 21 4.49 -4.77 3.77
CA ALA A 21 4.00 -3.80 4.75
C ALA A 21 4.46 -2.39 4.39
N HIS A 22 5.72 -2.20 4.00
CA HIS A 22 6.25 -0.93 3.55
C HIS A 22 5.47 -0.37 2.35
N ILE A 23 5.25 -1.17 1.32
CA ILE A 23 4.49 -0.73 0.13
C ILE A 23 3.06 -0.34 0.49
N PHE A 24 2.39 -1.11 1.34
CA PHE A 24 1.06 -0.76 1.85
C PHE A 24 1.10 0.58 2.61
N LEU A 25 2.06 0.75 3.53
CA LEU A 25 2.24 1.99 4.30
C LEU A 25 2.62 3.17 3.40
N THR A 26 3.38 2.94 2.32
CA THR A 26 3.68 3.98 1.33
C THR A 26 2.39 4.50 0.67
N GLY A 27 1.49 3.60 0.26
CA GLY A 27 0.19 4.00 -0.27
C GLY A 27 -0.64 4.76 0.76
N TYR A 28 -0.70 4.25 1.99
CA TYR A 28 -1.42 4.89 3.09
C TYR A 28 -0.88 6.30 3.37
N ASN A 29 0.43 6.43 3.53
CA ASN A 29 1.09 7.70 3.84
C ASN A 29 0.98 8.71 2.68
N LEU A 30 1.05 8.24 1.45
CA LEU A 30 0.88 9.10 0.28
C LEU A 30 -0.52 9.71 0.25
N TRP A 31 -1.57 8.94 0.54
CA TRP A 31 -2.92 9.48 0.67
C TRP A 31 -3.00 10.55 1.75
N THR A 32 -2.46 10.29 2.94
CA THR A 32 -2.48 11.25 4.06
C THR A 32 -1.67 12.52 3.75
N THR A 33 -0.68 12.43 2.87
CA THR A 33 0.15 13.58 2.47
C THR A 33 -0.53 14.43 1.39
N LEU A 34 -1.17 13.80 0.43
CA LEU A 34 -1.81 14.48 -0.70
C LEU A 34 -3.23 14.97 -0.36
N GLY A 35 -3.89 14.30 0.57
CA GLY A 35 -5.33 14.46 0.76
C GLY A 35 -5.76 15.68 1.54
N THR A 36 -4.94 16.28 2.39
CA THR A 36 -5.58 17.10 3.42
C THR A 36 -4.93 18.40 3.81
N GLY A 37 -3.64 18.57 3.80
CA GLY A 37 -3.03 19.66 4.56
C GLY A 37 -3.49 19.69 6.04
N ASP A 38 -4.15 18.64 6.52
CA ASP A 38 -4.76 18.56 7.85
C ASP A 38 -3.70 18.21 8.89
N GLU A 39 -3.50 19.13 9.84
CA GLU A 39 -2.53 18.98 10.93
C GLU A 39 -2.76 17.69 11.76
N ARG A 40 -3.99 17.15 11.76
CA ARG A 40 -4.39 15.97 12.54
C ARG A 40 -3.82 14.64 12.03
N LEU A 41 -3.34 14.60 10.80
CA LEU A 41 -2.61 13.44 10.26
C LEU A 41 -1.13 13.44 10.69
N VAL A 42 -0.70 14.46 11.41
CA VAL A 42 0.68 14.62 11.90
C VAL A 42 1.07 13.44 12.79
N GLU A 43 0.17 12.93 13.63
CA GLU A 43 0.49 11.84 14.57
C GLU A 43 0.78 10.51 13.87
N GLU A 44 -0.04 10.11 12.89
CA GLU A 44 0.25 8.89 12.12
C GLU A 44 1.53 9.03 11.29
N LYS A 45 1.79 10.23 10.75
CA LYS A 45 3.04 10.55 10.07
C LYS A 45 4.23 10.51 11.02
N MET A 46 4.08 10.98 12.26
CA MET A 46 5.13 10.92 13.27
C MET A 46 5.48 9.48 13.63
N ILE A 47 4.48 8.59 13.79
CA ILE A 47 4.72 7.17 14.03
C ILE A 47 5.51 6.54 12.89
N LEU A 48 5.12 6.79 11.64
CA LEU A 48 5.83 6.27 10.47
C LEU A 48 7.24 6.85 10.34
N LEU A 49 7.41 8.16 10.57
CA LEU A 49 8.71 8.81 10.55
C LEU A 49 9.64 8.27 11.64
N GLU A 50 9.13 8.08 12.86
CA GLU A 50 9.91 7.50 13.96
C GLU A 50 10.28 6.05 13.69
N LEU A 51 9.39 5.28 13.05
CA LEU A 51 9.68 3.93 12.59
C LEU A 51 10.83 3.92 11.58
N GLU A 52 10.78 4.78 10.57
CA GLU A 52 11.85 4.95 9.59
C GLU A 52 13.16 5.36 10.24
N GLN A 53 13.14 6.34 11.15
CA GLN A 53 14.31 6.80 11.87
C GLN A 53 14.91 5.70 12.76
N SER A 54 14.08 4.89 13.40
CA SER A 54 14.52 3.77 14.23
C SER A 54 15.28 2.71 13.43
N PHE A 55 14.84 2.42 12.21
CA PHE A 55 15.54 1.50 11.32
C PHE A 55 16.76 2.13 10.66
N GLN A 56 16.68 3.40 10.25
CA GLN A 56 17.83 4.13 9.72
C GLN A 56 18.97 4.22 10.72
N ALA A 57 18.68 4.35 12.01
CA ALA A 57 19.69 4.36 13.07
C ALA A 57 20.38 2.99 13.22
N ARG A 58 19.71 1.89 12.90
CA ARG A 58 20.28 0.52 12.95
C ARG A 58 21.16 0.22 11.76
N ASP A 59 20.80 0.71 10.58
CA ASP A 59 21.61 0.60 9.35
C ASP A 59 21.62 1.93 8.59
N PRO A 60 22.53 2.84 8.90
CA PRO A 60 22.64 4.13 8.22
C PRO A 60 22.95 4.05 6.72
N LYS A 61 23.35 2.89 6.23
CA LYS A 61 23.66 2.66 4.80
C LYS A 61 22.48 2.08 4.03
N ALA A 62 21.40 1.70 4.71
CA ALA A 62 20.20 1.20 4.04
C ALA A 62 19.58 2.31 3.17
N ILE A 63 19.33 1.99 1.91
CA ILE A 63 18.67 2.90 0.96
C ILE A 63 17.21 3.15 1.39
N ASP A 64 16.59 2.12 1.92
CA ASP A 64 15.23 2.14 2.45
C ASP A 64 15.28 1.83 3.95
N PRO A 65 14.96 2.82 4.82
CA PRO A 65 15.05 2.63 6.26
C PRO A 65 14.23 1.45 6.78
N LEU A 66 13.02 1.25 6.28
CA LEU A 66 12.16 0.15 6.73
C LEU A 66 12.70 -1.23 6.31
N MET A 67 13.47 -1.27 5.23
CA MET A 67 14.15 -2.49 4.78
C MET A 67 15.42 -2.81 5.57
N ALA A 68 15.90 -1.89 6.41
CA ALA A 68 17.06 -2.12 7.28
C ALA A 68 16.84 -3.28 8.27
N CYS A 69 15.58 -3.65 8.56
CA CYS A 69 15.32 -4.87 9.34
C CYS A 69 15.84 -6.15 8.66
N TYR A 70 15.99 -6.19 7.35
CA TYR A 70 16.57 -7.34 6.67
C TYR A 70 18.09 -7.40 6.79
N SER A 71 18.78 -6.26 6.84
CA SER A 71 20.24 -6.23 6.99
C SER A 71 20.70 -6.76 8.35
N THR A 72 19.83 -6.72 9.35
CA THR A 72 20.12 -7.13 10.73
C THR A 72 19.43 -8.44 11.13
N SER A 73 18.69 -9.08 10.22
CA SER A 73 17.93 -10.30 10.48
C SER A 73 18.41 -11.45 9.59
N ALA A 74 18.42 -12.68 10.14
CA ALA A 74 18.80 -13.86 9.38
C ALA A 74 17.66 -14.42 8.52
N THR A 75 16.41 -14.11 8.85
CA THR A 75 15.20 -14.61 8.17
C THR A 75 14.14 -13.53 8.01
N ASP A 76 13.23 -13.70 7.05
CA ASP A 76 12.07 -12.83 6.88
C ASP A 76 11.19 -12.76 8.13
N LEU A 77 11.08 -13.85 8.86
CA LEU A 77 10.29 -13.91 10.09
C LEU A 77 10.93 -13.06 11.20
N GLU A 78 12.23 -13.08 11.31
CA GLU A 78 12.96 -12.23 12.28
C GLU A 78 12.85 -10.75 11.90
N ALA A 79 13.00 -10.43 10.60
CA ALA A 79 12.80 -9.08 10.09
C ALA A 79 11.39 -8.58 10.39
N TRP A 80 10.37 -9.42 10.18
CA TRP A 80 8.98 -9.10 10.49
C TRP A 80 8.75 -8.89 11.99
N ARG A 81 9.27 -9.77 12.84
CA ARG A 81 9.18 -9.63 14.29
C ARG A 81 9.82 -8.35 14.78
N MET A 82 10.99 -8.01 14.25
CA MET A 82 11.68 -6.76 14.57
C MET A 82 10.85 -5.55 14.15
N PHE A 83 10.29 -5.56 12.93
CA PHE A 83 9.43 -4.52 12.42
C PHE A 83 8.21 -4.32 13.33
N MET A 84 7.49 -5.40 13.65
CA MET A 84 6.30 -5.34 14.50
C MET A 84 6.61 -4.89 15.92
N PHE A 85 7.69 -5.40 16.51
CA PHE A 85 8.12 -5.01 17.85
C PHE A 85 8.45 -3.51 17.93
N THR A 86 9.23 -3.00 16.98
CA THR A 86 9.58 -1.57 16.93
C THR A 86 8.33 -0.70 16.72
N LEU A 87 7.41 -1.12 15.87
CA LEU A 87 6.15 -0.41 15.65
C LEU A 87 5.28 -0.39 16.93
N GLU A 88 5.18 -1.52 17.62
CA GLU A 88 4.43 -1.61 18.89
C GLU A 88 5.02 -0.71 19.98
N GLU A 89 6.36 -0.65 20.11
CA GLU A 89 7.03 0.26 21.04
C GLU A 89 6.69 1.72 20.74
N ILE A 90 6.72 2.12 19.46
CA ILE A 90 6.40 3.49 19.04
C ILE A 90 4.92 3.80 19.32
N ILE A 91 4.00 2.88 18.99
CA ILE A 91 2.58 3.06 19.28
C ILE A 91 2.33 3.20 20.78
N VAL A 92 2.96 2.38 21.60
CA VAL A 92 2.83 2.48 23.08
C VAL A 92 3.37 3.82 23.59
N LYS A 93 4.50 4.28 23.06
CA LYS A 93 5.09 5.58 23.42
C LYS A 93 4.11 6.74 23.11
N HIS A 94 3.41 6.69 21.98
CA HIS A 94 2.45 7.71 21.57
C HIS A 94 1.01 7.44 22.01
N SER A 95 0.72 6.34 22.72
CA SER A 95 -0.66 5.95 23.06
C SER A 95 -1.39 6.93 23.97
N GLY A 96 -0.69 7.81 24.69
CA GLY A 96 -1.28 8.90 25.46
C GLY A 96 -1.62 10.14 24.65
N GLU A 97 -1.09 10.26 23.44
CA GLU A 97 -1.20 11.42 22.55
C GLU A 97 -2.17 11.15 21.39
N ILE A 98 -2.46 9.88 21.11
CA ILE A 98 -3.32 9.49 19.99
C ILE A 98 -4.79 9.71 20.37
N VAL A 99 -5.41 10.69 19.77
CA VAL A 99 -6.85 10.93 19.89
C VAL A 99 -7.59 9.87 19.08
N PRO A 100 -8.48 9.07 19.70
CA PRO A 100 -9.11 7.91 19.02
C PRO A 100 -10.11 8.29 17.93
N TYR A 101 -10.42 9.56 17.73
CA TYR A 101 -11.42 10.03 16.77
C TYR A 101 -10.88 11.19 15.93
N TYR A 102 -10.68 10.94 14.65
CA TYR A 102 -10.40 11.96 13.66
C TYR A 102 -11.69 12.32 12.92
N PRO A 103 -12.11 13.59 12.89
CA PRO A 103 -13.15 13.99 11.96
C PRO A 103 -12.67 13.73 10.54
N LYS A 104 -13.54 13.14 9.74
CA LYS A 104 -13.23 12.79 8.36
C LYS A 104 -12.99 14.03 7.50
N CYS A 105 -12.05 13.96 6.59
CA CYS A 105 -11.74 15.03 5.65
C CYS A 105 -12.75 15.02 4.49
N SER A 106 -13.20 16.19 4.08
CA SER A 106 -14.31 16.33 3.13
C SER A 106 -13.94 16.08 1.67
N SER A 107 -12.67 16.09 1.26
CA SER A 107 -12.33 15.91 -0.16
C SER A 107 -10.91 15.40 -0.40
N PHE A 108 -10.82 14.39 -1.25
CA PHE A 108 -9.59 13.99 -1.93
C PHE A 108 -9.62 14.54 -3.36
N ASP A 109 -8.53 15.13 -3.83
CA ASP A 109 -8.44 15.64 -5.20
C ASP A 109 -8.32 14.47 -6.19
N ALA A 110 -9.39 14.19 -6.91
CA ALA A 110 -9.48 13.11 -7.89
C ALA A 110 -8.48 13.30 -9.06
N ALA A 111 -8.17 14.55 -9.45
CA ALA A 111 -7.21 14.83 -10.52
C ALA A 111 -5.79 14.51 -10.05
N LEU A 112 -5.44 14.88 -8.83
CA LEU A 112 -4.15 14.56 -8.23
C LEU A 112 -3.96 13.04 -8.11
N TYR A 113 -5.00 12.32 -7.68
CA TYR A 113 -4.99 10.86 -7.63
C TYR A 113 -4.77 10.22 -9.01
N SER A 114 -5.50 10.68 -10.04
CA SER A 114 -5.35 10.15 -11.39
C SER A 114 -3.94 10.35 -11.94
N ASN A 115 -3.35 11.53 -11.71
CA ASN A 115 -1.96 11.82 -12.08
C ASN A 115 -0.96 10.95 -11.32
N MET A 116 -1.20 10.70 -10.05
CA MET A 116 -0.36 9.82 -9.23
C MET A 116 -0.40 8.38 -9.77
N ILE A 117 -1.59 7.82 -10.02
CA ILE A 117 -1.72 6.45 -10.56
C ILE A 117 -1.05 6.33 -11.93
N LYS A 118 -1.18 7.35 -12.79
CA LYS A 118 -0.44 7.41 -14.05
C LYS A 118 1.07 7.37 -13.83
N GLY A 119 1.59 8.17 -12.89
CA GLY A 119 3.01 8.17 -12.53
C GLY A 119 3.50 6.82 -12.01
N VAL A 120 2.68 6.10 -11.22
CA VAL A 120 2.98 4.74 -10.74
C VAL A 120 3.04 3.75 -11.92
N PHE A 121 2.13 3.83 -12.87
CA PHE A 121 2.15 2.99 -14.07
C PHE A 121 3.34 3.28 -15.00
N GLU A 122 3.78 4.53 -15.07
CA GLU A 122 4.94 4.92 -15.89
C GLU A 122 6.28 4.55 -15.24
N ARG A 123 6.36 4.60 -13.92
CA ARG A 123 7.63 4.43 -13.17
C ARG A 123 7.46 3.53 -11.95
N PRO A 124 7.00 2.27 -12.10
CA PRO A 124 6.71 1.38 -10.96
C PRO A 124 7.92 1.12 -10.09
N SER A 125 9.13 1.13 -10.67
CA SER A 125 10.37 0.93 -9.93
C SER A 125 10.67 2.02 -8.90
N MET A 126 10.17 3.24 -9.08
CA MET A 126 10.30 4.33 -8.10
C MET A 126 9.48 4.08 -6.84
N TYR A 127 8.37 3.35 -6.96
CA TYR A 127 7.45 3.10 -5.86
C TYR A 127 7.64 1.73 -5.22
N PHE A 128 8.03 0.72 -6.02
CA PHE A 128 8.03 -0.69 -5.60
C PHE A 128 9.35 -1.40 -5.84
N GLY A 129 10.33 -0.74 -6.49
CA GLY A 129 11.58 -1.34 -6.91
C GLY A 129 11.45 -2.23 -8.15
N SER A 130 10.24 -2.59 -8.58
CA SER A 130 9.97 -3.42 -9.78
C SER A 130 8.52 -3.25 -10.25
N ALA A 131 8.23 -3.58 -11.50
CA ALA A 131 6.86 -3.75 -11.98
C ALA A 131 6.30 -5.05 -11.37
N SER A 132 5.37 -4.93 -10.42
CA SER A 132 4.70 -6.06 -9.77
C SER A 132 3.26 -5.72 -9.50
N LEU A 133 2.35 -6.58 -9.96
CA LEU A 133 0.93 -6.42 -9.71
C LEU A 133 0.60 -6.60 -8.23
N THR A 134 1.25 -7.53 -7.55
CA THR A 134 1.08 -7.73 -6.10
C THR A 134 1.44 -6.47 -5.33
N TYR A 135 2.56 -5.84 -5.63
CA TYR A 135 2.98 -4.61 -4.97
C TYR A 135 2.05 -3.43 -5.28
N PHE A 136 1.63 -3.29 -6.54
CA PHE A 136 0.63 -2.30 -6.90
C PHE A 136 -0.69 -2.49 -6.15
N THR A 137 -1.15 -3.74 -6.03
CA THR A 137 -2.38 -4.06 -5.28
C THR A 137 -2.26 -3.68 -3.81
N LEU A 138 -1.12 -3.94 -3.17
CA LEU A 138 -0.87 -3.54 -1.79
C LEU A 138 -0.84 -2.02 -1.63
N PHE A 139 -0.22 -1.32 -2.56
CA PHE A 139 -0.19 0.14 -2.59
C PHE A 139 -1.62 0.73 -2.69
N ILE A 140 -2.44 0.22 -3.62
CA ILE A 140 -3.85 0.64 -3.74
C ILE A 140 -4.65 0.31 -2.48
N LYS A 141 -4.43 -0.84 -1.86
CA LYS A 141 -5.06 -1.19 -0.57
C LYS A 141 -4.68 -0.22 0.54
N GLY A 142 -3.43 0.24 0.57
CA GLY A 142 -2.97 1.27 1.51
C GLY A 142 -3.72 2.59 1.31
N LEU A 143 -3.82 3.06 0.06
CA LEU A 143 -4.59 4.25 -0.29
C LEU A 143 -6.07 4.13 0.11
N CYS A 144 -6.71 3.00 -0.22
CA CYS A 144 -8.11 2.76 0.13
C CYS A 144 -8.34 2.69 1.64
N GLU A 145 -7.40 2.13 2.40
CA GLU A 145 -7.51 2.06 3.86
C GLU A 145 -7.37 3.44 4.50
N ALA A 146 -6.46 4.28 3.99
CA ALA A 146 -6.34 5.67 4.43
C ALA A 146 -7.64 6.44 4.12
N GLU A 147 -8.15 6.32 2.90
CA GLU A 147 -9.42 6.93 2.50
C GLU A 147 -10.58 6.49 3.42
N ARG A 148 -10.71 5.19 3.68
CA ARG A 148 -11.74 4.63 4.55
C ARG A 148 -11.70 5.19 5.97
N ARG A 149 -10.51 5.50 6.48
CA ARG A 149 -10.32 6.05 7.82
C ARG A 149 -10.58 7.55 7.89
N HIS A 150 -10.15 8.27 6.87
CA HIS A 150 -9.99 9.73 6.96
C HIS A 150 -10.92 10.52 6.03
N ALA A 151 -11.59 9.86 5.04
CA ALA A 151 -12.48 10.54 4.11
C ALA A 151 -13.95 10.22 4.38
N ASP A 152 -14.81 11.19 4.06
CA ASP A 152 -16.27 11.00 4.07
C ASP A 152 -16.72 10.20 2.84
N ASN A 153 -16.03 10.34 1.72
CA ASN A 153 -16.36 9.71 0.46
C ASN A 153 -15.23 8.78 -0.03
N LEU A 154 -15.61 7.57 -0.44
CA LEU A 154 -14.67 6.57 -0.93
C LEU A 154 -14.43 6.75 -2.43
N THR A 155 -13.67 7.75 -2.83
CA THR A 155 -13.38 8.06 -4.25
C THR A 155 -12.51 6.99 -4.88
N ILE A 156 -11.39 6.65 -4.24
CA ILE A 156 -10.43 5.65 -4.72
C ILE A 156 -11.06 4.26 -4.74
N GLY A 157 -11.66 3.87 -3.62
CA GLY A 157 -12.32 2.57 -3.50
C GLY A 157 -13.46 2.40 -4.51
N ASN A 158 -14.22 3.46 -4.80
CA ASN A 158 -15.29 3.45 -5.80
C ASN A 158 -14.72 3.34 -7.23
N GLN A 159 -13.62 4.02 -7.52
CA GLN A 159 -12.96 3.96 -8.82
C GLN A 159 -12.49 2.54 -9.14
N TRP A 160 -11.83 1.86 -8.20
CA TRP A 160 -11.39 0.47 -8.41
C TRP A 160 -12.56 -0.52 -8.50
N ARG A 161 -13.64 -0.29 -7.77
CA ARG A 161 -14.89 -1.07 -7.93
C ARG A 161 -15.52 -0.85 -9.31
N SER A 162 -15.53 0.37 -9.81
CA SER A 162 -16.04 0.71 -11.14
C SER A 162 -15.18 0.07 -12.24
N PHE A 163 -13.86 0.12 -12.10
CA PHE A 163 -12.92 -0.56 -12.99
C PHE A 163 -13.17 -2.08 -13.01
N ASP A 164 -13.31 -2.72 -11.84
CA ASP A 164 -13.59 -4.17 -11.78
C ASP A 164 -14.93 -4.55 -12.41
N ALA A 165 -15.95 -3.71 -12.23
CA ALA A 165 -17.25 -3.90 -12.86
C ALA A 165 -17.18 -3.75 -14.39
N TRP A 166 -16.41 -2.78 -14.89
CA TRP A 166 -16.15 -2.61 -16.33
C TRP A 166 -15.39 -3.82 -16.89
N ARG A 167 -14.31 -4.24 -16.24
CA ARG A 167 -13.52 -5.39 -16.63
C ARG A 167 -14.39 -6.64 -16.79
N LYS A 168 -15.25 -6.92 -15.82
CA LYS A 168 -16.16 -8.07 -15.85
C LYS A 168 -17.13 -8.05 -17.01
N LYS A 169 -17.47 -6.88 -17.54
CA LYS A 169 -18.33 -6.73 -18.73
C LYS A 169 -17.57 -6.94 -20.04
N VAL A 170 -16.28 -6.57 -20.07
CA VAL A 170 -15.47 -6.58 -21.28
C VAL A 170 -14.71 -7.90 -21.45
N SER A 171 -14.35 -8.55 -20.34
CA SER A 171 -13.58 -9.79 -20.34
C SER A 171 -14.26 -10.84 -19.46
N ASP A 172 -14.77 -11.90 -20.09
CA ASP A 172 -15.38 -13.05 -19.41
C ASP A 172 -14.34 -14.03 -18.81
N SER A 173 -13.04 -13.74 -18.96
CA SER A 173 -12.01 -14.74 -18.67
C SER A 173 -11.99 -15.20 -17.21
N TYR A 174 -12.30 -14.32 -16.25
CA TYR A 174 -12.30 -14.64 -14.81
C TYR A 174 -13.31 -13.80 -14.03
N PRO A 175 -14.63 -13.98 -14.25
CA PRO A 175 -15.68 -13.09 -13.71
C PRO A 175 -15.78 -13.12 -12.18
N ASN A 176 -15.39 -14.24 -11.55
CA ASN A 176 -15.46 -14.43 -10.11
C ASN A 176 -14.20 -13.98 -9.35
N CYS A 177 -13.16 -13.54 -10.06
CA CYS A 177 -11.94 -13.03 -9.46
C CYS A 177 -12.00 -11.51 -9.31
N GLU A 178 -11.41 -10.99 -8.24
CA GLU A 178 -11.06 -9.56 -8.18
C GLU A 178 -10.11 -9.20 -9.33
N TRP A 179 -10.07 -7.92 -9.71
CA TRP A 179 -9.28 -7.44 -10.85
C TRP A 179 -7.80 -7.89 -10.77
N SER A 180 -7.17 -7.84 -9.59
CA SER A 180 -5.77 -8.24 -9.42
C SER A 180 -5.55 -9.74 -9.64
N GLY A 181 -6.43 -10.58 -9.08
CA GLY A 181 -6.37 -12.03 -9.27
C GLY A 181 -6.60 -12.42 -10.74
N ALA A 182 -7.55 -11.77 -11.40
CA ALA A 182 -7.81 -12.01 -12.81
C ALA A 182 -6.59 -11.71 -13.69
N LYS A 183 -5.90 -10.58 -13.44
CA LYS A 183 -4.71 -10.21 -14.20
C LYS A 183 -3.51 -11.14 -13.97
N LEU A 184 -3.34 -11.64 -12.74
CA LEU A 184 -2.33 -12.67 -12.46
C LEU A 184 -2.61 -13.96 -13.23
N LEU A 185 -3.86 -14.41 -13.29
CA LEU A 185 -4.26 -15.58 -14.06
C LEU A 185 -4.07 -15.38 -15.57
N GLU A 186 -4.46 -14.23 -16.11
CA GLU A 186 -4.25 -13.86 -17.52
C GLU A 186 -2.76 -13.84 -17.90
N ALA A 187 -1.91 -13.46 -16.97
CA ALA A 187 -0.46 -13.43 -17.15
C ALA A 187 0.25 -14.74 -16.82
N ASN A 188 -0.46 -15.82 -16.47
CA ASN A 188 0.11 -17.07 -15.97
C ASN A 188 1.04 -16.84 -14.75
N PHE A 189 0.60 -15.99 -13.82
CA PHE A 189 1.32 -15.59 -12.60
C PHE A 189 2.65 -14.83 -12.83
N ASP A 190 2.89 -14.31 -14.05
CA ASP A 190 3.98 -13.37 -14.31
C ASP A 190 3.55 -11.98 -13.81
N GLU A 191 4.18 -11.52 -12.74
CA GLU A 191 3.87 -10.27 -12.03
C GLU A 191 4.06 -9.03 -12.91
N ALA A 192 5.13 -8.97 -13.70
CA ALA A 192 5.42 -7.83 -14.56
C ALA A 192 4.44 -7.78 -15.74
N ARG A 193 4.18 -8.91 -16.37
CA ARG A 193 3.19 -9.04 -17.44
C ARG A 193 1.78 -8.73 -16.94
N ALA A 194 1.42 -9.20 -15.74
CA ALA A 194 0.13 -8.89 -15.11
C ALA A 194 -0.04 -7.39 -14.85
N PHE A 195 1.03 -6.73 -14.43
CA PHE A 195 1.05 -5.28 -14.24
C PHE A 195 0.86 -4.53 -15.57
N ASP A 196 1.51 -4.95 -16.66
CA ASP A 196 1.35 -4.34 -17.98
C ASP A 196 -0.07 -4.55 -18.55
N ILE A 197 -0.66 -5.74 -18.37
CA ILE A 197 -2.05 -6.00 -18.75
C ILE A 197 -2.98 -5.07 -17.96
N LEU A 198 -2.80 -4.95 -16.65
CA LEU A 198 -3.59 -4.04 -15.83
C LEU A 198 -3.49 -2.60 -16.32
N LYS A 199 -2.28 -2.10 -16.59
CA LYS A 199 -2.03 -0.74 -17.09
C LYS A 199 -2.80 -0.48 -18.39
N ASN A 200 -2.75 -1.41 -19.32
CA ASN A 200 -3.45 -1.29 -20.60
C ASN A 200 -4.98 -1.27 -20.41
N ASP A 201 -5.52 -2.17 -19.62
CA ASP A 201 -6.95 -2.22 -19.32
C ASP A 201 -7.44 -0.98 -18.58
N TYR A 202 -6.65 -0.49 -17.62
CA TYR A 202 -6.98 0.73 -16.90
C TYR A 202 -7.06 1.95 -17.82
N ASN A 203 -6.13 2.06 -18.77
CA ASN A 203 -6.15 3.13 -19.78
C ASN A 203 -7.36 3.01 -20.74
N LEU A 204 -7.71 1.78 -21.15
CA LEU A 204 -8.91 1.53 -21.95
C LEU A 204 -10.18 1.91 -21.21
N TRP A 205 -10.27 1.55 -19.93
CA TRP A 205 -11.39 1.93 -19.09
C TRP A 205 -11.55 3.43 -18.92
N LEU A 206 -10.46 4.17 -18.73
CA LEU A 206 -10.51 5.64 -18.64
C LEU A 206 -10.96 6.30 -19.93
N SER A 207 -10.84 5.59 -21.08
CA SER A 207 -11.21 6.09 -22.41
C SER A 207 -12.63 5.70 -22.82
N SER A 208 -13.29 4.84 -22.03
CA SER A 208 -14.63 4.30 -22.33
C SER A 208 -15.74 5.11 -21.67
#